data_1a1d549d8cb34dd39bf203d0c45c92ff
#
_entry.id   1a1d549d8cb34dd39bf203d0c45c92ff
#
_cell.length_a   1.000
_cell.length_b   1.000
_cell.length_c   1.000
_cell.angle_alpha   90.00
_cell.angle_beta   90.00
_cell.angle_gamma   90.00
#
_symmetry.space_group_name_H-M   'P 1'
#
loop_
_entity.id
_entity.type
_entity.pdbx_description
1 polymer ?
#
loop_
_entity_poly.entity_id
_entity_poly.type
_entity_poly.pdbx_seq_one_letter_code
_entity_poly.pdbx_strand_id
1 'polypeptide(L)'
;EVRNLAAQSAKSSKEITDTITKVQTSVDETVTAMKNIYDNSSKQKEKADDVGNVLKKVIDAAYTANEVARNIENEIAYQREITDEAKNALKA
;
A
#
# COMPACT_ATOMS: atom_id res chain seq x y z
N GLU A 1 -24.56 23.61 58.59
CA GLU A 1 -23.95 24.20 57.38
C GLU A 1 -22.55 23.68 57.10
N VAL A 2 -21.71 23.56 58.14
CA VAL A 2 -20.37 23.00 58.00
C VAL A 2 -20.42 21.54 57.50
N ARG A 3 -21.38 20.74 57.99
CA ARG A 3 -21.57 19.36 57.51
C ARG A 3 -22.02 19.33 56.06
N ASN A 4 -22.91 20.21 55.66
CA ASN A 4 -23.35 20.30 54.26
C ASN A 4 -22.21 20.70 53.34
N LEU A 5 -21.42 21.69 53.77
CA LEU A 5 -20.25 22.12 53.00
C LEU A 5 -19.22 21.02 52.87
N ALA A 6 -18.95 20.30 53.98
CA ALA A 6 -18.04 19.15 53.97
C ALA A 6 -18.54 18.01 53.05
N ALA A 7 -19.84 17.73 53.10
CA ALA A 7 -20.46 16.71 52.22
C ALA A 7 -20.40 17.12 50.75
N GLN A 8 -20.68 18.38 50.45
CA GLN A 8 -20.58 18.91 49.10
C GLN A 8 -19.15 18.91 48.57
N SER A 9 -18.18 19.26 49.41
CA SER A 9 -16.75 19.21 49.07
C SER A 9 -16.31 17.78 48.80
N ALA A 10 -16.72 16.81 49.59
CA ALA A 10 -16.41 15.40 49.38
C ALA A 10 -17.02 14.87 48.09
N LYS A 11 -18.26 15.24 47.81
CA LYS A 11 -18.95 14.90 46.57
C LYS A 11 -18.24 15.50 45.33
N SER A 12 -17.90 16.78 45.40
CA SER A 12 -17.18 17.46 44.32
C SER A 12 -15.80 16.87 44.08
N SER A 13 -15.08 16.52 45.16
CA SER A 13 -13.78 15.85 45.08
C SER A 13 -13.88 14.49 44.39
N LYS A 14 -14.93 13.73 44.72
CA LYS A 14 -15.18 12.44 44.07
C LYS A 14 -15.50 12.59 42.59
N GLU A 15 -16.33 13.56 42.23
CA GLU A 15 -16.67 13.86 40.85
C GLU A 15 -15.43 14.26 40.03
N ILE A 16 -14.55 15.06 40.64
CA ILE A 16 -13.28 15.45 40.00
C ILE A 16 -12.39 14.22 39.78
N THR A 17 -12.26 13.36 40.81
CA THR A 17 -11.47 12.14 40.68
C THR A 17 -12.02 11.22 39.59
N ASP A 18 -13.34 11.05 39.54
CA ASP A 18 -13.99 10.23 38.52
C ASP A 18 -13.76 10.80 37.13
N THR A 19 -13.82 12.13 36.98
CA THR A 19 -13.54 12.82 35.73
C THR A 19 -12.08 12.65 35.30
N ILE A 20 -11.14 12.78 36.24
CA ILE A 20 -9.72 12.58 35.99
C ILE A 20 -9.46 11.13 35.53
N THR A 21 -10.07 10.17 36.18
CA THR A 21 -9.95 8.75 35.78
C THR A 21 -10.46 8.52 34.36
N LYS A 22 -11.59 9.10 34.00
CA LYS A 22 -12.15 9.04 32.65
C LYS A 22 -11.21 9.67 31.62
N VAL A 23 -10.64 10.82 31.94
CA VAL A 23 -9.66 11.51 31.06
C VAL A 23 -8.43 10.63 30.89
N GLN A 24 -7.90 10.05 31.95
CA GLN A 24 -6.75 9.15 31.87
C GLN A 24 -7.03 7.96 30.97
N THR A 25 -8.19 7.33 31.12
CA THR A 25 -8.61 6.22 30.27
C THR A 25 -8.68 6.64 28.80
N SER A 26 -9.28 7.80 28.54
CA SER A 26 -9.37 8.36 27.17
C SER A 26 -8.00 8.65 26.57
N VAL A 27 -7.08 9.17 27.38
CA VAL A 27 -5.70 9.42 26.95
C VAL A 27 -4.99 8.10 26.61
N ASP A 28 -5.14 7.09 27.45
CA ASP A 28 -4.54 5.76 27.21
C ASP A 28 -5.09 5.12 25.94
N GLU A 29 -6.39 5.22 25.71
CA GLU A 29 -7.04 4.73 24.49
C GLU A 29 -6.51 5.48 23.25
N THR A 30 -6.34 6.79 23.37
CA THR A 30 -5.80 7.62 22.30
C THR A 30 -4.35 7.24 21.97
N VAL A 31 -3.53 7.05 22.99
CA VAL A 31 -2.13 6.61 22.80
C VAL A 31 -2.08 5.24 22.12
N THR A 32 -2.92 4.31 22.53
CA THR A 32 -3.02 2.99 21.89
C THR A 32 -3.45 3.10 20.43
N ALA A 33 -4.45 3.93 20.15
CA ALA A 33 -4.92 4.17 18.78
C ALA A 33 -3.81 4.79 17.92
N MET A 34 -3.06 5.74 18.46
CA MET A 34 -1.92 6.36 17.75
C MET A 34 -0.82 5.36 17.45
N LYS A 35 -0.52 4.46 18.38
CA LYS A 35 0.44 3.37 18.17
C LYS A 35 0.00 2.47 17.03
N ASN A 36 -1.28 2.10 17.01
CA ASN A 36 -1.83 1.25 15.95
C ASN A 36 -1.77 1.95 14.59
N ILE A 37 -2.06 3.25 14.55
CA ILE A 37 -1.96 4.05 13.33
C ILE A 37 -0.51 4.09 12.83
N TYR A 38 0.43 4.29 13.72
CA TYR A 38 1.85 4.30 13.39
C TYR A 38 2.30 2.96 12.79
N ASP A 39 1.94 1.86 13.44
CA ASP A 39 2.27 0.52 12.98
C ASP A 39 1.65 0.22 11.62
N ASN A 40 0.38 0.59 11.44
CA ASN A 40 -0.33 0.42 10.17
C ASN A 40 0.29 1.26 9.06
N SER A 41 0.68 2.50 9.36
CA SER A 41 1.35 3.40 8.40
C SER A 41 2.70 2.83 7.96
N SER A 42 3.45 2.27 8.91
CA SER A 42 4.72 1.61 8.61
C SER A 42 4.54 0.41 7.69
N LYS A 43 3.54 -0.43 7.95
CA LYS A 43 3.18 -1.58 7.10
C LYS A 43 2.72 -1.15 5.72
N GLN A 44 1.94 -0.06 5.63
CA GLN A 44 1.49 0.47 4.34
C GLN A 44 2.63 0.99 3.49
N LYS A 45 3.61 1.64 4.13
CA LYS A 45 4.82 2.08 3.44
C LYS A 45 5.59 0.90 2.85
N GLU A 46 5.76 -0.16 3.62
CA GLU A 46 6.40 -1.39 3.16
C GLU A 46 5.66 -2.00 1.97
N LYS A 47 4.33 -2.09 2.06
CA LYS A 47 3.49 -2.58 0.96
C LYS A 47 3.58 -1.70 -0.28
N ALA A 48 3.65 -0.38 -0.11
CA ALA A 48 3.80 0.55 -1.22
C ALA A 48 5.14 0.34 -1.93
N ASP A 49 6.21 0.11 -1.18
CA ASP A 49 7.52 -0.22 -1.74
C ASP A 49 7.48 -1.54 -2.51
N ASP A 50 6.79 -2.56 -1.98
CA ASP A 50 6.61 -3.85 -2.66
C ASP A 50 5.83 -3.69 -3.96
N VAL A 51 4.75 -2.90 -3.95
CA VAL A 51 3.98 -2.59 -5.16
C VAL A 51 4.85 -1.87 -6.19
N GLY A 52 5.67 -0.91 -5.75
CA GLY A 52 6.62 -0.22 -6.62
C GLY A 52 7.60 -1.18 -7.29
N ASN A 53 8.10 -2.16 -6.54
CA ASN A 53 8.99 -3.19 -7.07
C ASN A 53 8.29 -4.10 -8.09
N VAL A 54 7.05 -4.50 -7.81
CA VAL A 54 6.23 -5.29 -8.74
C VAL A 54 5.97 -4.51 -10.03
N LEU A 55 5.65 -3.22 -9.93
CA LEU A 55 5.44 -2.35 -11.10
C LEU A 55 6.68 -2.26 -11.97
N LYS A 56 7.87 -2.15 -11.38
CA LYS A 56 9.13 -2.19 -12.14
C LYS A 56 9.28 -3.49 -12.90
N LYS A 57 8.97 -4.62 -12.29
CA LYS A 57 9.00 -5.94 -12.95
C LYS A 57 8.01 -6.02 -14.10
N VAL A 58 6.82 -5.47 -13.93
CA VAL A 58 5.78 -5.42 -14.98
C VAL A 58 6.28 -4.58 -16.17
N ILE A 59 6.88 -3.44 -15.90
CA ILE A 59 7.45 -2.57 -16.95
C ILE A 59 8.56 -3.32 -17.70
N ASP A 60 9.48 -3.96 -16.98
CA ASP A 60 10.56 -4.73 -17.59
C ASP A 60 10.02 -5.88 -18.44
N ALA A 61 9.00 -6.58 -17.95
CA ALA A 61 8.33 -7.64 -18.72
C ALA A 61 7.67 -7.10 -19.99
N ALA A 62 7.07 -5.91 -19.91
CA ALA A 62 6.46 -5.25 -21.07
C ALA A 62 7.51 -4.88 -22.12
N TYR A 63 8.66 -4.37 -21.72
CA TYR A 63 9.78 -4.10 -22.63
C TYR A 63 10.28 -5.38 -23.29
N THR A 64 10.45 -6.44 -22.52
CA THR A 64 10.87 -7.74 -23.05
C THR A 64 9.86 -8.30 -24.05
N ALA A 65 8.57 -8.22 -23.73
CA ALA A 65 7.50 -8.66 -24.63
C ALA A 65 7.51 -7.87 -25.95
N ASN A 66 7.74 -6.58 -25.86
CA ASN A 66 7.82 -5.71 -27.03
C ASN A 66 9.03 -6.07 -27.93
N GLU A 67 10.16 -6.35 -27.31
CA GLU A 67 11.37 -6.81 -28.00
C GLU A 67 11.15 -8.14 -28.68
N VAL A 68 10.52 -9.11 -28.01
CA VAL A 68 10.16 -10.41 -28.59
C VAL A 68 9.21 -10.24 -29.77
N ALA A 69 8.22 -9.37 -29.66
CA ALA A 69 7.29 -9.07 -30.75
C ALA A 69 8.01 -8.51 -31.99
N ARG A 70 8.98 -7.62 -31.79
CA ARG A 70 9.81 -7.10 -32.90
C ARG A 70 10.63 -8.20 -33.56
N ASN A 71 11.21 -9.10 -32.77
CA ASN A 71 11.99 -10.22 -33.30
C ASN A 71 11.10 -11.15 -34.12
N ILE A 72 9.87 -11.40 -33.67
CA ILE A 72 8.89 -12.19 -34.42
C ILE A 72 8.52 -11.50 -35.73
N GLU A 73 8.29 -10.21 -35.74
CA GLU A 73 8.02 -9.44 -36.96
C GLU A 73 9.17 -9.53 -37.95
N ASN A 74 10.40 -9.42 -37.46
CA ASN A 74 11.59 -9.57 -38.28
C ASN A 74 11.72 -10.97 -38.88
N GLU A 75 11.45 -12.00 -38.11
CA GLU A 75 11.45 -13.39 -38.57
C GLU A 75 10.37 -13.63 -39.61
N ILE A 76 9.18 -13.08 -39.43
CA ILE A 76 8.09 -13.19 -40.42
C ILE A 76 8.50 -12.52 -41.73
N ALA A 77 9.09 -11.34 -41.68
CA ALA A 77 9.56 -10.65 -42.86
C ALA A 77 10.64 -11.45 -43.60
N TYR A 78 11.57 -12.05 -42.86
CA TYR A 78 12.63 -12.90 -43.39
C TYR A 78 12.05 -14.15 -44.06
N GLN A 79 11.09 -14.80 -43.43
CA GLN A 79 10.41 -15.99 -43.98
C GLN A 79 9.61 -15.66 -45.26
N ARG A 80 8.99 -14.49 -45.33
CA ARG A 80 8.31 -14.02 -46.53
C ARG A 80 9.30 -13.86 -47.69
N GLU A 81 10.45 -13.29 -47.40
CA GLU A 81 11.51 -13.14 -48.38
C GLU A 81 11.99 -14.49 -48.93
N ILE A 82 12.25 -15.45 -48.04
CA ILE A 82 12.64 -16.81 -48.40
C ILE A 82 11.54 -17.49 -49.21
N THR A 83 10.28 -17.34 -48.82
CA THR A 83 9.14 -17.91 -49.54
C THR A 83 9.02 -17.34 -50.94
N ASP A 84 9.19 -16.06 -51.11
CA ASP A 84 9.15 -15.39 -52.42
C ASP A 84 10.31 -15.84 -53.30
N GLU A 85 11.50 -15.98 -52.77
CA GLU A 85 12.66 -16.51 -53.50
C GLU A 85 12.40 -17.94 -53.96
N ALA A 86 11.83 -18.80 -53.09
CA ALA A 86 11.48 -20.17 -53.42
C ALA A 86 10.43 -20.23 -54.54
N LYS A 87 9.42 -19.36 -54.48
CA LYS A 87 8.41 -19.24 -55.55
C LYS A 87 9.02 -18.84 -56.88
N ASN A 88 9.92 -17.87 -56.86
CA ASN A 88 10.60 -17.40 -58.07
C ASN A 88 11.50 -18.51 -58.64
N ALA A 89 12.19 -19.25 -57.78
CA ALA A 89 13.01 -20.39 -58.23
C ALA A 89 12.18 -21.49 -58.87
N LEU A 90 10.97 -21.76 -58.38
CA LEU A 90 10.08 -22.73 -58.94
C LEU A 90 9.47 -22.30 -60.29
N LYS A 91 9.34 -21.03 -60.52
CA LYS A 91 8.83 -20.49 -61.78
C LYS A 91 9.88 -20.49 -62.91
N ALA A 92 11.12 -20.43 -62.50
CA ALA A 92 12.23 -20.47 -63.45
C ALA A 92 12.45 -21.90 -63.97
#